data_b2c068e18049bacc8ecad13235475fee
#
_entry.id   b2c068e18049bacc8ecad13235475fee
#
_cell.length_a   1.000
_cell.length_b   1.000
_cell.length_c   1.000
_cell.angle_alpha   90.00
_cell.angle_beta   90.00
_cell.angle_gamma   90.00
#
_symmetry.space_group_name_H-M   'P 1'
#
loop_
_entity.id
_entity.type
_entity.pdbx_description
1 polymer ?
#
loop_
_entity_poly.entity_id
_entity_poly.type
_entity_poly.pdbx_seq_one_letter_code
_entity_poly.pdbx_strand_id
1 'polypeptide(L)'
;MIETHIHLYSDEYAPDRALLIQNAIDIGVQKFYMPNVDVHSIAPVYAVEKAFPEHCFAMMGLHPCYVKEDYKEQLAVIEQELERRKFIAIGEVGIDLHWDKSFLTQQQEALQIQAEWALKYNLPIVIHSREANAESLEVLKPYMHRGLRGVFHCFSGSLAEVTVLKTYGWMIGIGGVVTYKKAGIDILIEEIGMGQLVLETDGPYLAPVPYRGKRNEPAYIDIVAQKIGDILHVSKEAVIEQTNANSRTLFGG
;
A
#
# COMPACT_ATOMS: atom_id res chain seq x y z
N MET A 1 11.69 -9.38 -6.00
CA MET A 1 10.46 -8.53 -6.00
C MET A 1 10.46 -7.61 -4.78
N ILE A 2 9.75 -6.50 -4.84
CA ILE A 2 9.45 -5.65 -3.69
C ILE A 2 7.94 -5.73 -3.44
N GLU A 3 7.56 -6.20 -2.26
CA GLU A 3 6.19 -6.24 -1.75
C GLU A 3 5.90 -4.89 -1.08
N THR A 4 5.08 -4.05 -1.71
CA THR A 4 4.91 -2.66 -1.28
C THR A 4 3.82 -2.44 -0.25
N HIS A 5 3.00 -3.47 0.05
CA HIS A 5 1.92 -3.35 1.03
C HIS A 5 1.46 -4.71 1.56
N ILE A 6 1.83 -5.04 2.80
CA ILE A 6 1.42 -6.29 3.45
C ILE A 6 1.38 -6.15 4.98
N HIS A 7 0.35 -6.70 5.63
CA HIS A 7 0.17 -6.67 7.09
C HIS A 7 0.77 -7.92 7.76
N LEU A 8 2.09 -8.14 7.57
CA LEU A 8 2.78 -9.33 8.13
C LEU A 8 2.66 -9.46 9.64
N TYR A 9 2.36 -8.39 10.36
CA TYR A 9 2.15 -8.39 11.81
C TYR A 9 0.78 -8.92 12.24
N SER A 10 -0.17 -9.09 11.31
CA SER A 10 -1.51 -9.63 11.61
C SER A 10 -1.45 -10.95 12.38
N ASP A 11 -2.38 -11.12 13.33
CA ASP A 11 -2.52 -12.35 14.11
C ASP A 11 -2.82 -13.58 13.25
N GLU A 12 -3.41 -13.38 12.07
CA GLU A 12 -3.65 -14.45 11.09
C GLU A 12 -2.37 -15.11 10.61
N TYR A 13 -1.24 -14.41 10.68
CA TYR A 13 0.08 -14.97 10.36
C TYR A 13 0.85 -15.51 11.56
N ALA A 14 0.38 -15.27 12.80
CA ALA A 14 1.12 -15.64 14.00
C ALA A 14 1.62 -17.10 14.03
N PRO A 15 0.83 -18.10 13.57
CA PRO A 15 1.26 -19.50 13.63
C PRO A 15 2.45 -19.85 12.73
N ASP A 16 2.63 -19.16 11.59
CA ASP A 16 3.56 -19.54 10.54
C ASP A 16 4.27 -18.36 9.85
N ARG A 17 4.19 -17.15 10.44
CA ARG A 17 4.73 -15.89 9.89
C ARG A 17 6.15 -16.02 9.36
N ALA A 18 7.06 -16.58 10.15
CA ALA A 18 8.46 -16.71 9.77
C ALA A 18 8.64 -17.62 8.54
N LEU A 19 7.88 -18.71 8.48
CA LEU A 19 7.88 -19.62 7.34
C LEU A 19 7.36 -18.93 6.07
N LEU A 20 6.27 -18.18 6.17
CA LEU A 20 5.70 -17.47 5.04
C LEU A 20 6.62 -16.37 4.49
N ILE A 21 7.29 -15.63 5.38
CA ILE A 21 8.31 -14.65 4.98
C ILE A 21 9.47 -15.36 4.27
N GLN A 22 9.98 -16.46 4.84
CA GLN A 22 11.06 -17.21 4.21
C GLN A 22 10.67 -17.76 2.85
N ASN A 23 9.49 -18.36 2.70
CA ASN A 23 8.98 -18.86 1.42
C ASN A 23 8.94 -17.74 0.35
N ALA A 24 8.56 -16.52 0.73
CA ALA A 24 8.55 -15.39 -0.19
C ALA A 24 9.98 -14.92 -0.54
N ILE A 25 10.90 -14.93 0.42
CA ILE A 25 12.32 -14.64 0.17
C ILE A 25 12.91 -15.66 -0.81
N ASP A 26 12.62 -16.94 -0.64
CA ASP A 26 13.13 -18.04 -1.47
C ASP A 26 12.70 -17.92 -2.95
N ILE A 27 11.55 -17.31 -3.22
CA ILE A 27 11.09 -17.00 -4.59
C ILE A 27 11.53 -15.62 -5.09
N GLY A 28 12.36 -14.89 -4.33
CA GLY A 28 12.99 -13.65 -4.74
C GLY A 28 12.31 -12.36 -4.28
N VAL A 29 11.43 -12.40 -3.26
CA VAL A 29 10.96 -11.18 -2.60
C VAL A 29 12.08 -10.66 -1.69
N GLN A 30 12.52 -9.43 -1.93
CA GLN A 30 13.65 -8.83 -1.23
C GLN A 30 13.23 -7.93 -0.08
N LYS A 31 12.10 -7.23 -0.25
CA LYS A 31 11.60 -6.25 0.72
C LYS A 31 10.10 -6.40 0.90
N PHE A 32 9.65 -6.19 2.14
CA PHE A 32 8.25 -6.15 2.55
C PHE A 32 8.00 -4.82 3.27
N TYR A 33 7.11 -4.02 2.74
CA TYR A 33 6.72 -2.75 3.34
C TYR A 33 5.42 -2.94 4.13
N MET A 34 5.50 -2.71 5.44
CA MET A 34 4.43 -3.02 6.38
C MET A 34 3.75 -1.73 6.85
N PRO A 35 2.50 -1.48 6.46
CA PRO A 35 1.77 -0.32 6.94
C PRO A 35 1.38 -0.47 8.40
N ASN A 36 1.43 0.63 9.17
CA ASN A 36 0.75 0.75 10.44
C ASN A 36 -0.71 1.17 10.19
N VAL A 37 -1.65 0.75 11.02
CA VAL A 37 -3.08 1.06 10.86
C VAL A 37 -3.64 1.87 12.02
N ASP A 38 -3.14 1.67 13.25
CA ASP A 38 -3.57 2.36 14.46
C ASP A 38 -2.45 2.33 15.53
N VAL A 39 -2.71 2.91 16.69
CA VAL A 39 -1.73 2.92 17.80
C VAL A 39 -1.43 1.52 18.35
N HIS A 40 -2.35 0.56 18.22
CA HIS A 40 -2.18 -0.80 18.74
C HIS A 40 -1.31 -1.66 17.81
N SER A 41 -1.26 -1.35 16.53
CA SER A 41 -0.45 -2.06 15.54
C SER A 41 1.04 -1.65 15.56
N ILE A 42 1.42 -0.55 16.21
CA ILE A 42 2.81 -0.05 16.27
C ILE A 42 3.77 -1.12 16.80
N ALA A 43 3.49 -1.66 17.99
CA ALA A 43 4.37 -2.66 18.60
C ALA A 43 4.46 -3.97 17.81
N PRO A 44 3.35 -4.55 17.28
CA PRO A 44 3.40 -5.68 16.36
C PRO A 44 4.23 -5.42 15.09
N VAL A 45 4.09 -4.27 14.45
CA VAL A 45 4.89 -3.90 13.26
C VAL A 45 6.38 -3.88 13.61
N TYR A 46 6.77 -3.24 14.71
CA TYR A 46 8.17 -3.20 15.16
C TYR A 46 8.73 -4.58 15.49
N ALA A 47 7.90 -5.47 16.05
CA ALA A 47 8.32 -6.83 16.36
C ALA A 47 8.72 -7.61 15.09
N VAL A 48 7.94 -7.49 14.01
CA VAL A 48 8.26 -8.14 12.73
C VAL A 48 9.49 -7.50 12.07
N GLU A 49 9.57 -6.17 12.02
CA GLU A 49 10.73 -5.45 11.47
C GLU A 49 12.02 -5.84 12.22
N LYS A 50 11.97 -5.93 13.54
CA LYS A 50 13.11 -6.38 14.36
C LYS A 50 13.52 -7.83 14.09
N ALA A 51 12.55 -8.70 13.79
CA ALA A 51 12.82 -10.11 13.50
C ALA A 51 13.42 -10.31 12.10
N PHE A 52 13.11 -9.43 11.15
CA PHE A 52 13.56 -9.49 9.76
C PHE A 52 14.10 -8.14 9.27
N PRO A 53 15.16 -7.58 9.88
CA PRO A 53 15.59 -6.20 9.69
C PRO A 53 16.12 -5.87 8.29
N GLU A 54 16.54 -6.89 7.52
CA GLU A 54 17.02 -6.72 6.15
C GLU A 54 15.90 -6.77 5.10
N HIS A 55 14.72 -7.25 5.50
CA HIS A 55 13.61 -7.51 4.58
C HIS A 55 12.33 -6.72 4.91
N CYS A 56 12.02 -6.50 6.18
CA CYS A 56 10.77 -5.90 6.64
C CYS A 56 11.00 -4.45 7.07
N PHE A 57 10.21 -3.52 6.51
CA PHE A 57 10.33 -2.09 6.75
C PHE A 57 8.98 -1.50 7.15
N ALA A 58 8.95 -0.79 8.27
CA ALA A 58 7.75 -0.18 8.81
C ALA A 58 7.37 1.10 8.06
N MET A 59 6.09 1.28 7.80
CA MET A 59 5.45 2.57 7.57
C MET A 59 4.78 3.05 8.86
N MET A 60 4.34 4.31 8.91
CA MET A 60 3.67 4.87 10.08
C MET A 60 2.50 5.76 9.64
N GLY A 61 1.29 5.44 10.12
CA GLY A 61 0.06 6.16 9.77
C GLY A 61 -1.15 5.70 10.55
N LEU A 62 -2.25 6.46 10.44
CA LEU A 62 -3.58 6.13 10.96
C LEU A 62 -4.51 5.83 9.79
N HIS A 63 -4.92 4.58 9.68
CA HIS A 63 -5.82 4.09 8.65
C HIS A 63 -7.25 4.65 8.84
N PRO A 64 -7.97 5.01 7.77
CA PRO A 64 -9.28 5.67 7.87
C PRO A 64 -10.33 4.89 8.66
N CYS A 65 -10.32 3.56 8.66
CA CYS A 65 -11.25 2.76 9.46
C CYS A 65 -11.06 2.93 10.97
N TYR A 66 -9.89 3.39 11.42
CA TYR A 66 -9.58 3.67 12.82
C TYR A 66 -9.68 5.16 13.18
N VAL A 67 -10.08 6.01 12.25
CA VAL A 67 -10.42 7.40 12.51
C VAL A 67 -11.80 7.44 13.15
N LYS A 68 -11.82 7.68 14.46
CA LYS A 68 -13.02 7.78 15.31
C LYS A 68 -12.93 9.07 16.14
N GLU A 69 -13.70 9.17 17.22
CA GLU A 69 -13.73 10.34 18.09
C GLU A 69 -12.35 10.71 18.67
N ASP A 70 -11.51 9.72 18.89
CA ASP A 70 -10.16 9.81 19.49
C ASP A 70 -9.03 9.96 18.47
N TYR A 71 -9.35 10.22 17.20
CA TYR A 71 -8.33 10.21 16.12
C TYR A 71 -7.19 11.22 16.34
N LYS A 72 -7.45 12.35 17.01
CA LYS A 72 -6.41 13.36 17.30
C LYS A 72 -5.40 12.86 18.31
N GLU A 73 -5.85 12.12 19.32
CA GLU A 73 -5.00 11.45 20.30
C GLU A 73 -4.15 10.37 19.64
N GLN A 74 -4.73 9.58 18.75
CA GLN A 74 -4.00 8.58 17.99
C GLN A 74 -2.97 9.23 17.06
N LEU A 75 -3.32 10.28 16.33
CA LEU A 75 -2.39 11.03 15.49
C LEU A 75 -1.22 11.62 16.31
N ALA A 76 -1.48 12.12 17.52
CA ALA A 76 -0.41 12.65 18.39
C ALA A 76 0.60 11.56 18.79
N VAL A 77 0.16 10.32 19.03
CA VAL A 77 1.06 9.18 19.29
C VAL A 77 1.88 8.84 18.04
N ILE A 78 1.23 8.80 16.88
CA ILE A 78 1.88 8.49 15.60
C ILE A 78 2.93 9.55 15.24
N GLU A 79 2.63 10.84 15.47
CA GLU A 79 3.61 11.92 15.24
C GLU A 79 4.84 11.77 16.13
N GLN A 80 4.68 11.39 17.40
CA GLN A 80 5.82 11.10 18.29
C GLN A 80 6.69 9.95 17.76
N GLU A 81 6.11 8.91 17.15
CA GLU A 81 6.91 7.84 16.54
C GLU A 81 7.67 8.34 15.30
N LEU A 82 7.06 9.18 14.47
CA LEU A 82 7.73 9.81 13.31
C LEU A 82 8.90 10.72 13.73
N GLU A 83 8.84 11.33 14.91
CA GLU A 83 9.94 12.13 15.45
C GLU A 83 11.10 11.29 16.00
N ARG A 84 10.81 10.06 16.47
CA ARG A 84 11.79 9.18 17.12
C ARG A 84 12.67 8.42 16.15
N ARG A 85 12.16 8.07 14.96
CA ARG A 85 12.87 7.23 13.99
C ARG A 85 12.42 7.48 12.56
N LYS A 86 13.20 6.96 11.60
CA LYS A 86 12.84 6.97 10.19
C LYS A 86 11.91 5.78 9.85
N PHE A 87 10.99 6.00 8.92
CA PHE A 87 10.11 5.04 8.32
C PHE A 87 10.29 5.03 6.80
N ILE A 88 9.78 3.99 6.13
CA ILE A 88 9.86 3.92 4.67
C ILE A 88 8.80 4.79 3.98
N ALA A 89 7.67 5.03 4.64
CA ALA A 89 6.55 5.83 4.13
C ALA A 89 5.64 6.29 5.29
N ILE A 90 4.78 7.28 4.99
CA ILE A 90 3.57 7.54 5.78
C ILE A 90 2.46 6.61 5.26
N GLY A 91 1.97 5.72 6.10
CA GLY A 91 0.96 4.74 5.68
C GLY A 91 0.68 3.67 6.73
N GLU A 92 -0.50 3.16 6.65
CA GLU A 92 -1.58 3.33 5.68
C GLU A 92 -2.51 4.46 6.11
N VAL A 93 -2.90 5.33 5.19
CA VAL A 93 -3.74 6.50 5.46
C VAL A 93 -4.75 6.70 4.33
N GLY A 94 -5.79 7.51 4.52
CA GLY A 94 -6.71 7.76 3.40
C GLY A 94 -8.15 7.95 3.82
N ILE A 95 -9.08 7.51 2.94
CA ILE A 95 -10.52 7.62 3.14
C ILE A 95 -11.21 6.30 2.79
N ASP A 96 -12.09 5.83 3.68
CA ASP A 96 -12.94 4.65 3.47
C ASP A 96 -14.41 5.04 3.66
N LEU A 97 -15.21 4.96 2.61
CA LEU A 97 -16.65 5.23 2.64
C LEU A 97 -17.50 3.96 2.52
N HIS A 98 -16.86 2.80 2.54
CA HIS A 98 -17.57 1.53 2.49
C HIS A 98 -18.12 1.10 3.86
N TRP A 99 -17.30 1.21 4.91
CA TRP A 99 -17.66 0.72 6.24
C TRP A 99 -18.43 1.76 7.06
N ASP A 100 -17.95 2.99 7.11
CA ASP A 100 -18.55 4.03 7.95
C ASP A 100 -18.34 5.42 7.33
N LYS A 101 -19.42 6.04 6.88
CA LYS A 101 -19.40 7.38 6.26
C LYS A 101 -19.52 8.52 7.27
N SER A 102 -19.82 8.21 8.54
CA SER A 102 -20.10 9.24 9.56
C SER A 102 -18.87 10.06 9.95
N PHE A 103 -17.66 9.49 9.75
CA PHE A 103 -16.38 10.14 10.05
C PHE A 103 -15.66 10.74 8.83
N LEU A 104 -16.35 10.98 7.70
CA LEU A 104 -15.70 11.49 6.49
C LEU A 104 -14.89 12.78 6.75
N THR A 105 -15.45 13.75 7.48
CA THR A 105 -14.76 15.01 7.78
C THR A 105 -13.47 14.75 8.59
N GLN A 106 -13.53 13.87 9.58
CA GLN A 106 -12.37 13.49 10.40
C GLN A 106 -11.34 12.71 9.60
N GLN A 107 -11.76 11.83 8.68
CA GLN A 107 -10.85 11.12 7.77
C GLN A 107 -10.15 12.10 6.83
N GLN A 108 -10.86 13.11 6.30
CA GLN A 108 -10.25 14.15 5.47
C GLN A 108 -9.24 14.98 6.28
N GLU A 109 -9.57 15.39 7.50
CA GLU A 109 -8.65 16.12 8.39
C GLU A 109 -7.42 15.27 8.74
N ALA A 110 -7.61 13.99 9.09
CA ALA A 110 -6.52 13.07 9.38
C ALA A 110 -5.61 12.84 8.16
N LEU A 111 -6.18 12.74 6.94
CA LEU A 111 -5.41 12.62 5.71
C LEU A 111 -4.59 13.89 5.42
N GLN A 112 -5.16 15.08 5.65
CA GLN A 112 -4.43 16.37 5.50
C GLN A 112 -3.23 16.44 6.44
N ILE A 113 -3.41 16.11 7.72
CA ILE A 113 -2.33 16.12 8.72
C ILE A 113 -1.22 15.16 8.29
N GLN A 114 -1.56 13.95 7.86
CA GLN A 114 -0.60 12.94 7.47
C GLN A 114 0.09 13.25 6.12
N ALA A 115 -0.58 13.98 5.22
CA ALA A 115 0.03 14.52 4.00
C ALA A 115 1.08 15.61 4.33
N GLU A 116 0.83 16.46 5.33
CA GLU A 116 1.83 17.41 5.82
C GLU A 116 3.05 16.68 6.44
N TRP A 117 2.84 15.59 7.18
CA TRP A 117 3.96 14.80 7.69
C TRP A 117 4.78 14.18 6.56
N ALA A 118 4.13 13.66 5.52
CA ALA A 118 4.83 13.10 4.36
C ALA A 118 5.74 14.15 3.70
N LEU A 119 5.26 15.38 3.53
CA LEU A 119 6.08 16.50 3.04
C LEU A 119 7.18 16.90 4.04
N LYS A 120 6.86 17.05 5.33
CA LYS A 120 7.81 17.43 6.41
C LYS A 120 8.98 16.47 6.48
N TYR A 121 8.72 15.16 6.39
CA TYR A 121 9.76 14.12 6.51
C TYR A 121 10.32 13.67 5.16
N ASN A 122 9.84 14.23 4.04
CA ASN A 122 10.18 13.83 2.67
C ASN A 122 9.96 12.33 2.41
N LEU A 123 8.87 11.79 2.91
CA LEU A 123 8.46 10.40 2.75
C LEU A 123 7.34 10.29 1.71
N PRO A 124 7.24 9.17 0.98
CA PRO A 124 6.05 8.89 0.20
C PRO A 124 4.86 8.60 1.13
N ILE A 125 3.64 8.75 0.58
CA ILE A 125 2.40 8.43 1.28
C ILE A 125 1.70 7.25 0.62
N VAL A 126 1.17 6.32 1.41
CA VAL A 126 0.48 5.11 0.96
C VAL A 126 -1.00 5.24 1.28
N ILE A 127 -1.81 5.35 0.22
CA ILE A 127 -3.23 5.72 0.31
C ILE A 127 -4.12 4.50 0.22
N HIS A 128 -4.90 4.30 1.27
CA HIS A 128 -6.13 3.52 1.24
C HIS A 128 -7.27 4.38 0.67
N SER A 129 -7.97 3.87 -0.32
CA SER A 129 -9.14 4.55 -0.87
C SER A 129 -10.21 3.52 -1.27
N ARG A 130 -11.30 3.49 -0.54
CA ARG A 130 -12.40 2.57 -0.83
C ARG A 130 -13.72 3.31 -0.96
N GLU A 131 -14.30 3.29 -2.17
CA GLU A 131 -15.46 4.10 -2.55
C GLU A 131 -15.23 5.62 -2.31
N ALA A 132 -13.95 6.08 -2.36
CA ALA A 132 -13.55 7.41 -1.92
C ALA A 132 -12.41 8.04 -2.76
N ASN A 133 -12.19 7.57 -3.99
CA ASN A 133 -11.08 8.08 -4.81
C ASN A 133 -11.22 9.57 -5.10
N ALA A 134 -12.42 10.06 -5.37
CA ALA A 134 -12.68 11.46 -5.64
C ALA A 134 -12.37 12.34 -4.42
N GLU A 135 -12.86 11.94 -3.24
CA GLU A 135 -12.62 12.61 -1.98
C GLU A 135 -11.14 12.61 -1.60
N SER A 136 -10.46 11.46 -1.79
CA SER A 136 -9.03 11.33 -1.54
C SER A 136 -8.20 12.23 -2.46
N LEU A 137 -8.52 12.26 -3.76
CA LEU A 137 -7.87 13.13 -4.73
C LEU A 137 -8.12 14.62 -4.46
N GLU A 138 -9.34 15.00 -4.06
CA GLU A 138 -9.67 16.37 -3.68
C GLU A 138 -8.79 16.85 -2.53
N VAL A 139 -8.67 16.04 -1.48
CA VAL A 139 -7.82 16.36 -0.31
C VAL A 139 -6.35 16.43 -0.69
N LEU A 140 -5.85 15.48 -1.51
CA LEU A 140 -4.42 15.33 -1.79
C LEU A 140 -3.88 16.28 -2.86
N LYS A 141 -4.72 16.76 -3.77
CA LYS A 141 -4.31 17.59 -4.90
C LYS A 141 -3.47 18.83 -4.52
N PRO A 142 -3.79 19.61 -3.47
CA PRO A 142 -2.94 20.71 -3.03
C PRO A 142 -1.52 20.26 -2.61
N TYR A 143 -1.41 19.09 -2.00
CA TYR A 143 -0.13 18.51 -1.56
C TYR A 143 0.68 17.93 -2.72
N MET A 144 0.01 17.34 -3.72
CA MET A 144 0.64 16.88 -4.97
C MET A 144 1.31 18.04 -5.70
N HIS A 145 0.69 19.21 -5.74
CA HIS A 145 1.31 20.44 -6.29
C HIS A 145 2.54 20.91 -5.50
N ARG A 146 2.67 20.53 -4.24
CA ARG A 146 3.82 20.81 -3.38
C ARG A 146 4.89 19.73 -3.46
N GLY A 147 4.73 18.73 -4.34
CA GLY A 147 5.69 17.65 -4.55
C GLY A 147 5.47 16.41 -3.68
N LEU A 148 4.30 16.25 -3.07
CA LEU A 148 3.94 15.01 -2.37
C LEU A 148 3.96 13.84 -3.35
N ARG A 149 4.73 12.79 -3.00
CA ARG A 149 4.81 11.53 -3.75
C ARG A 149 3.99 10.46 -3.06
N GLY A 150 3.38 9.57 -3.82
CA GLY A 150 2.58 8.53 -3.19
C GLY A 150 2.15 7.40 -4.11
N VAL A 151 1.44 6.47 -3.50
CA VAL A 151 0.79 5.34 -4.16
C VAL A 151 -0.63 5.18 -3.62
N PHE A 152 -1.57 4.97 -4.51
CA PHE A 152 -2.86 4.41 -4.15
C PHE A 152 -2.72 2.89 -4.13
N HIS A 153 -2.68 2.29 -2.93
CA HIS A 153 -2.60 0.86 -2.80
C HIS A 153 -3.93 0.19 -3.18
N CYS A 154 -3.89 -1.08 -3.54
CA CYS A 154 -5.05 -1.88 -3.94
C CYS A 154 -6.00 -1.15 -4.89
N PHE A 155 -5.42 -0.47 -5.90
CA PHE A 155 -6.13 0.48 -6.73
C PHE A 155 -7.27 -0.19 -7.51
N SER A 156 -8.47 0.40 -7.40
CA SER A 156 -9.68 -0.06 -8.08
C SER A 156 -10.44 1.08 -8.77
N GLY A 157 -9.73 2.15 -9.14
CA GLY A 157 -10.31 3.33 -9.76
C GLY A 157 -10.36 3.28 -11.29
N SER A 158 -10.69 4.43 -11.88
CA SER A 158 -10.85 4.62 -13.31
C SER A 158 -9.56 5.06 -14.02
N LEU A 159 -9.53 4.93 -15.35
CA LEU A 159 -8.45 5.46 -16.19
C LEU A 159 -8.27 6.98 -16.04
N ALA A 160 -9.38 7.72 -15.83
CA ALA A 160 -9.31 9.17 -15.60
C ALA A 160 -8.54 9.51 -14.31
N GLU A 161 -8.78 8.76 -13.23
CA GLU A 161 -8.05 8.93 -11.97
C GLU A 161 -6.57 8.56 -12.11
N VAL A 162 -6.24 7.46 -12.80
CA VAL A 162 -4.84 7.11 -13.09
C VAL A 162 -4.16 8.20 -13.90
N THR A 163 -4.85 8.80 -14.88
CA THR A 163 -4.30 9.91 -15.68
C THR A 163 -3.96 11.10 -14.79
N VAL A 164 -4.81 11.44 -13.82
CA VAL A 164 -4.52 12.48 -12.83
C VAL A 164 -3.29 12.10 -12.00
N LEU A 165 -3.25 10.90 -11.44
CA LEU A 165 -2.11 10.41 -10.65
C LEU A 165 -0.80 10.46 -11.44
N LYS A 166 -0.84 10.07 -12.72
CA LYS A 166 0.31 10.13 -13.64
C LYS A 166 0.89 11.52 -13.80
N THR A 167 0.04 12.54 -13.85
CA THR A 167 0.47 13.94 -13.99
C THR A 167 1.39 14.38 -12.85
N TYR A 168 1.24 13.77 -11.67
CA TYR A 168 2.03 14.04 -10.48
C TYR A 168 3.10 12.98 -10.18
N GLY A 169 3.28 11.99 -11.06
CA GLY A 169 4.25 10.91 -10.87
C GLY A 169 3.88 9.91 -9.76
N TRP A 170 2.59 9.81 -9.44
CA TRP A 170 2.09 8.86 -8.45
C TRP A 170 1.98 7.45 -9.00
N MET A 171 2.12 6.46 -8.13
CA MET A 171 2.01 5.04 -8.45
C MET A 171 0.63 4.49 -8.06
N ILE A 172 0.31 3.30 -8.61
CA ILE A 172 -0.83 2.50 -8.19
C ILE A 172 -0.36 1.10 -7.79
N GLY A 173 -0.85 0.61 -6.67
CA GLY A 173 -0.59 -0.73 -6.15
C GLY A 173 -1.53 -1.74 -6.78
N ILE A 174 -0.96 -2.82 -7.32
CA ILE A 174 -1.70 -3.91 -7.93
C ILE A 174 -1.45 -5.19 -7.14
N GLY A 175 -2.54 -5.73 -6.57
CA GLY A 175 -2.56 -6.95 -5.79
C GLY A 175 -3.39 -8.06 -6.40
N GLY A 176 -3.78 -9.06 -5.58
CA GLY A 176 -4.49 -10.26 -6.00
C GLY A 176 -5.78 -10.05 -6.80
N VAL A 177 -6.41 -8.88 -6.64
CA VAL A 177 -7.65 -8.47 -7.34
C VAL A 177 -7.47 -8.48 -8.87
N VAL A 178 -6.25 -8.28 -9.40
CA VAL A 178 -5.97 -8.36 -10.85
C VAL A 178 -6.34 -9.71 -11.46
N THR A 179 -6.41 -10.76 -10.64
CA THR A 179 -6.80 -12.11 -11.10
C THR A 179 -8.32 -12.32 -11.13
N TYR A 180 -9.13 -11.36 -10.66
CA TYR A 180 -10.57 -11.50 -10.56
C TYR A 180 -11.26 -11.07 -11.87
N LYS A 181 -11.94 -11.98 -12.54
CA LYS A 181 -12.57 -11.80 -13.88
C LYS A 181 -13.48 -10.57 -14.02
N LYS A 182 -14.03 -10.04 -12.93
CA LYS A 182 -15.01 -8.93 -12.96
C LYS A 182 -14.46 -7.64 -12.34
N ALA A 183 -13.18 -7.59 -12.02
CA ALA A 183 -12.59 -6.42 -11.38
C ALA A 183 -12.30 -5.27 -12.37
N GLY A 184 -12.12 -5.56 -13.67
CA GLY A 184 -11.81 -4.56 -14.69
C GLY A 184 -10.37 -4.00 -14.61
N ILE A 185 -9.55 -4.53 -13.71
CA ILE A 185 -8.16 -4.10 -13.52
C ILE A 185 -7.29 -4.52 -14.72
N ASP A 186 -7.62 -5.64 -15.36
CA ASP A 186 -6.99 -6.10 -16.59
C ASP A 186 -7.09 -5.06 -17.71
N ILE A 187 -8.29 -4.53 -17.96
CA ILE A 187 -8.53 -3.49 -18.97
C ILE A 187 -7.71 -2.22 -18.62
N LEU A 188 -7.72 -1.83 -17.35
CA LEU A 188 -6.95 -0.67 -16.91
C LEU A 188 -5.45 -0.85 -17.16
N ILE A 189 -4.88 -2.03 -16.84
CA ILE A 189 -3.46 -2.32 -17.04
C ILE A 189 -3.09 -2.34 -18.53
N GLU A 190 -3.93 -2.89 -19.40
CA GLU A 190 -3.73 -2.84 -20.85
C GLU A 190 -3.57 -1.40 -21.36
N GLU A 191 -4.37 -0.47 -20.85
CA GLU A 191 -4.37 0.95 -21.27
C GLU A 191 -3.16 1.73 -20.75
N ILE A 192 -2.74 1.48 -19.50
CA ILE A 192 -1.69 2.31 -18.85
C ILE A 192 -0.29 1.70 -18.93
N GLY A 193 -0.17 0.39 -19.18
CA GLY A 193 1.11 -0.33 -19.13
C GLY A 193 1.70 -0.37 -17.71
N MET A 194 3.01 -0.66 -17.61
CA MET A 194 3.71 -0.91 -16.33
C MET A 194 4.30 0.33 -15.66
N GLY A 195 4.31 1.48 -16.34
CA GLY A 195 5.12 2.65 -15.91
C GLY A 195 4.75 3.26 -14.56
N GLN A 196 3.55 2.94 -14.03
CA GLN A 196 3.06 3.45 -12.74
C GLN A 196 2.70 2.33 -11.76
N LEU A 197 2.98 1.05 -12.11
CA LEU A 197 2.59 -0.07 -11.26
C LEU A 197 3.65 -0.36 -10.21
N VAL A 198 3.20 -0.63 -8.98
CA VAL A 198 3.96 -1.35 -7.95
C VAL A 198 3.20 -2.62 -7.58
N LEU A 199 3.93 -3.65 -7.13
CA LEU A 199 3.34 -4.93 -6.75
C LEU A 199 3.08 -4.98 -5.25
N GLU A 200 1.98 -5.60 -4.90
CA GLU A 200 1.60 -5.85 -3.50
C GLU A 200 0.74 -7.11 -3.38
N THR A 201 0.51 -7.56 -2.17
CA THR A 201 -0.47 -8.60 -1.88
C THR A 201 -1.65 -8.10 -1.07
N ASP A 202 -1.47 -7.10 -0.24
CA ASP A 202 -2.42 -6.68 0.81
C ASP A 202 -2.75 -7.84 1.78
N GLY A 203 -1.79 -8.75 1.94
CA GLY A 203 -1.99 -9.93 2.80
C GLY A 203 -2.19 -9.53 4.28
N PRO A 204 -3.11 -10.21 4.98
CA PRO A 204 -3.77 -11.49 4.69
C PRO A 204 -5.02 -11.42 3.81
N TYR A 205 -5.37 -10.26 3.29
CA TYR A 205 -6.59 -10.01 2.52
C TYR A 205 -6.41 -10.29 1.03
N LEU A 206 -7.52 -10.33 0.27
CA LEU A 206 -7.58 -10.26 -1.19
C LEU A 206 -6.72 -11.29 -1.95
N ALA A 207 -6.63 -12.53 -1.45
CA ALA A 207 -5.85 -13.59 -2.10
C ALA A 207 -6.18 -13.76 -3.59
N PRO A 208 -5.16 -13.92 -4.46
CA PRO A 208 -5.37 -14.12 -5.89
C PRO A 208 -6.05 -15.46 -6.20
N VAL A 209 -6.64 -15.59 -7.39
CA VAL A 209 -7.07 -16.90 -7.91
C VAL A 209 -5.80 -17.74 -8.16
N PRO A 210 -5.78 -19.05 -7.77
CA PRO A 210 -6.92 -19.88 -7.33
C PRO A 210 -7.21 -19.83 -5.82
N TYR A 211 -6.54 -19.01 -5.05
CA TYR A 211 -6.63 -18.97 -3.58
C TYR A 211 -7.69 -18.02 -3.04
N ARG A 212 -8.50 -17.40 -3.91
CA ARG A 212 -9.56 -16.47 -3.51
C ARG A 212 -10.44 -17.04 -2.40
N GLY A 213 -10.67 -16.24 -1.33
CA GLY A 213 -11.44 -16.66 -0.15
C GLY A 213 -10.64 -17.42 0.91
N LYS A 214 -9.34 -17.60 0.69
CA LYS A 214 -8.38 -18.10 1.68
C LYS A 214 -7.51 -16.93 2.17
N ARG A 215 -6.72 -17.15 3.24
CA ARG A 215 -5.68 -16.23 3.68
C ARG A 215 -4.71 -15.97 2.52
N ASN A 216 -4.45 -14.70 2.24
CA ASN A 216 -3.43 -14.32 1.29
C ASN A 216 -2.03 -14.52 1.90
N GLU A 217 -1.02 -14.78 1.08
CA GLU A 217 0.35 -15.04 1.51
C GLU A 217 1.33 -14.18 0.72
N PRO A 218 2.45 -13.75 1.34
CA PRO A 218 3.40 -12.85 0.68
C PRO A 218 4.01 -13.45 -0.61
N ALA A 219 4.14 -14.78 -0.70
CA ALA A 219 4.62 -15.46 -1.90
C ALA A 219 3.63 -15.35 -3.09
N TYR A 220 2.36 -15.01 -2.87
CA TYR A 220 1.39 -14.87 -3.96
C TYR A 220 1.58 -13.61 -4.80
N ILE A 221 2.50 -12.72 -4.43
CA ILE A 221 2.95 -11.61 -5.28
C ILE A 221 3.49 -12.11 -6.63
N ASP A 222 4.05 -13.32 -6.69
CA ASP A 222 4.50 -13.97 -7.93
C ASP A 222 3.33 -14.22 -8.91
N ILE A 223 2.16 -14.60 -8.39
CA ILE A 223 0.95 -14.79 -9.17
C ILE A 223 0.47 -13.44 -9.75
N VAL A 224 0.57 -12.37 -8.97
CA VAL A 224 0.22 -11.01 -9.42
C VAL A 224 1.14 -10.58 -10.56
N ALA A 225 2.45 -10.75 -10.39
CA ALA A 225 3.44 -10.42 -11.42
C ALA A 225 3.20 -11.22 -12.72
N GLN A 226 2.96 -12.53 -12.61
CA GLN A 226 2.65 -13.38 -13.76
C GLN A 226 1.37 -12.91 -14.48
N LYS A 227 0.31 -12.59 -13.71
CA LYS A 227 -0.96 -12.12 -14.30
C LYS A 227 -0.81 -10.81 -15.05
N ILE A 228 -0.02 -9.87 -14.54
CA ILE A 228 0.28 -8.62 -15.25
C ILE A 228 1.06 -8.92 -16.56
N GLY A 229 2.02 -9.83 -16.51
CA GLY A 229 2.75 -10.27 -17.69
C GLY A 229 1.84 -10.87 -18.76
N ASP A 230 0.88 -11.70 -18.36
CA ASP A 230 -0.11 -12.30 -19.26
C ASP A 230 -1.00 -11.22 -19.93
N ILE A 231 -1.43 -10.20 -19.15
CA ILE A 231 -2.24 -9.08 -19.65
C ILE A 231 -1.48 -8.25 -20.68
N LEU A 232 -0.24 -7.92 -20.39
CA LEU A 232 0.59 -7.03 -21.23
C LEU A 232 1.39 -7.77 -22.30
N HIS A 233 1.28 -9.10 -22.37
CA HIS A 233 2.04 -9.95 -23.31
C HIS A 233 3.55 -9.77 -23.18
N VAL A 234 4.04 -9.65 -21.94
CA VAL A 234 5.48 -9.55 -21.60
C VAL A 234 5.86 -10.65 -20.60
N SER A 235 7.15 -10.89 -20.42
CA SER A 235 7.61 -11.86 -19.42
C SER A 235 7.35 -11.37 -17.98
N LYS A 236 7.18 -12.30 -17.06
CA LYS A 236 7.06 -11.99 -15.63
C LYS A 236 8.29 -11.23 -15.11
N GLU A 237 9.47 -11.59 -15.60
CA GLU A 237 10.73 -10.95 -15.25
C GLU A 237 10.74 -9.47 -15.65
N ALA A 238 10.20 -9.13 -16.83
CA ALA A 238 10.06 -7.73 -17.26
C ALA A 238 9.10 -6.94 -16.37
N VAL A 239 8.01 -7.56 -15.91
CA VAL A 239 7.09 -6.95 -14.94
C VAL A 239 7.82 -6.70 -13.61
N ILE A 240 8.52 -7.69 -13.09
CA ILE A 240 9.28 -7.59 -11.83
C ILE A 240 10.35 -6.49 -11.92
N GLU A 241 11.10 -6.44 -13.01
CA GLU A 241 12.12 -5.41 -13.22
C GLU A 241 11.53 -4.00 -13.19
N GLN A 242 10.49 -3.76 -13.98
CA GLN A 242 9.85 -2.45 -14.06
C GLN A 242 9.20 -2.04 -12.74
N THR A 243 8.44 -2.93 -12.10
CA THR A 243 7.75 -2.61 -10.84
C THR A 243 8.72 -2.43 -9.68
N ASN A 244 9.84 -3.15 -9.66
CA ASN A 244 10.94 -2.90 -8.72
C ASN A 244 11.57 -1.51 -8.95
N ALA A 245 11.78 -1.09 -10.21
CA ALA A 245 12.30 0.24 -10.53
C ALA A 245 11.33 1.33 -10.07
N ASN A 246 10.04 1.16 -10.31
CA ASN A 246 8.98 2.05 -9.82
C ASN A 246 8.99 2.16 -8.28
N SER A 247 9.05 1.01 -7.60
CA SER A 247 9.09 0.95 -6.13
C SER A 247 10.33 1.67 -5.57
N ARG A 248 11.52 1.48 -6.17
CA ARG A 248 12.73 2.21 -5.76
C ARG A 248 12.62 3.71 -6.02
N THR A 249 11.99 4.11 -7.12
CA THR A 249 11.75 5.53 -7.42
C THR A 249 10.84 6.18 -6.38
N LEU A 250 9.82 5.47 -5.93
CA LEU A 250 8.86 5.98 -4.95
C LEU A 250 9.43 5.98 -3.53
N PHE A 251 9.91 4.83 -3.06
CA PHE A 251 10.29 4.62 -1.65
C PHE A 251 11.77 4.92 -1.35
N GLY A 252 12.60 5.01 -2.37
CA GLY A 252 14.04 5.08 -2.21
C GLY A 252 14.67 3.68 -2.00
N GLY A 253 15.86 3.43 -2.51
CA GLY A 253 16.49 2.11 -2.30
C GLY A 253 17.69 1.87 -3.12
#